data_2d8e79cff28a2d87430227f5b56b3eb5
#
_entry.id   2d8e79cff28a2d87430227f5b56b3eb5
#
_cell.length_a   1.000
_cell.length_b   1.000
_cell.length_c   1.000
_cell.angle_alpha   90.00
_cell.angle_beta   90.00
_cell.angle_gamma   90.00
#
_symmetry.space_group_name_H-M   'P 1'
#
loop_
_entity.id
_entity.type
_entity.pdbx_description
1 polymer ?
#
loop_
_entity_poly.entity_id
_entity_poly.type
_entity_poly.pdbx_seq_one_letter_code
_entity_poly.pdbx_strand_id
1 'polypeptide(L)'
;ADEVHVGTHAVRSGVITNRETTWMETTVSGAGTLRFWWKVSCEDDELLDDWDYLGVTVDGAERGRIDGESGWAEVVLALADAGPHTVRWTYVKDRVISEGRDCAWLDAVVWTPASAETQTTPVPVPYAWLDGYGLPAGGDYEASAFADVDGDGHKAWQEYVAGTCPTNRQSVFRTSIRLENGKPLIGWTPDLGAERSYTVSGKAALRDAAWATPTNAASRFFHVDVSMPSP
;
A
#
# COMPACT_ATOMS: atom_id res chain seq x y z
N ALA A 1 -28.36 14.56 23.32
CA ALA A 1 -28.06 14.31 21.92
C ALA A 1 -26.59 13.91 21.85
N ASP A 2 -26.31 12.77 21.25
CA ASP A 2 -24.95 12.30 21.08
C ASP A 2 -24.25 13.25 20.11
N GLU A 3 -23.08 13.74 20.52
CA GLU A 3 -22.31 14.63 19.69
C GLU A 3 -21.64 13.81 18.58
N VAL A 4 -21.83 14.23 17.34
CA VAL A 4 -21.31 13.56 16.14
C VAL A 4 -20.55 14.60 15.32
N HIS A 5 -19.38 14.24 14.79
CA HIS A 5 -18.63 15.09 13.88
C HIS A 5 -18.99 14.78 12.42
N VAL A 6 -19.01 13.49 12.07
CA VAL A 6 -19.32 13.02 10.69
C VAL A 6 -20.37 11.91 10.74
N GLY A 7 -21.32 11.95 9.81
CA GLY A 7 -22.33 10.89 9.69
C GLY A 7 -23.40 10.94 10.79
N THR A 8 -23.69 9.80 11.40
CA THR A 8 -24.83 9.63 12.33
C THR A 8 -24.42 9.11 13.70
N HIS A 9 -23.18 8.69 13.89
CA HIS A 9 -22.71 8.05 15.13
C HIS A 9 -21.27 8.45 15.43
N ALA A 10 -21.00 8.66 16.72
CA ALA A 10 -19.67 8.76 17.30
C ALA A 10 -19.55 7.80 18.48
N VAL A 11 -18.33 7.40 18.80
CA VAL A 11 -18.05 6.63 20.02
C VAL A 11 -17.88 7.59 21.18
N ARG A 12 -18.50 7.30 22.32
CA ARG A 12 -18.34 8.03 23.58
C ARG A 12 -17.68 7.12 24.62
N SER A 13 -16.84 7.70 25.47
CA SER A 13 -16.28 7.01 26.64
C SER A 13 -17.38 6.45 27.58
N GLY A 14 -17.09 5.35 28.24
CA GLY A 14 -17.94 4.83 29.30
C GLY A 14 -18.08 5.84 30.47
N VAL A 15 -19.14 5.70 31.24
CA VAL A 15 -19.28 6.44 32.49
C VAL A 15 -18.35 5.83 33.52
N ILE A 16 -17.43 6.61 34.03
CA ILE A 16 -16.44 6.23 35.05
C ILE A 16 -16.44 7.22 36.21
N THR A 17 -15.90 6.80 37.35
CA THR A 17 -15.71 7.65 38.53
C THR A 17 -14.24 8.01 38.73
N ASN A 18 -13.95 8.91 39.63
CA ASN A 18 -12.57 9.35 39.92
C ASN A 18 -11.62 8.17 40.13
N ARG A 19 -10.42 8.26 39.60
CA ARG A 19 -9.36 7.24 39.61
C ARG A 19 -9.66 6.01 38.73
N GLU A 20 -10.60 6.14 37.82
CA GLU A 20 -10.88 5.09 36.83
C GLU A 20 -10.45 5.51 35.44
N THR A 21 -10.33 4.50 34.58
CA THR A 21 -10.03 4.68 33.17
C THR A 21 -10.98 3.84 32.32
N THR A 22 -11.30 4.36 31.14
CA THR A 22 -12.01 3.60 30.12
C THR A 22 -11.25 3.75 28.79
N TRP A 23 -11.25 2.74 27.97
CA TRP A 23 -10.46 2.75 26.75
C TRP A 23 -11.14 2.02 25.59
N MET A 24 -10.72 2.38 24.39
CA MET A 24 -10.99 1.66 23.15
C MET A 24 -9.65 1.37 22.46
N GLU A 25 -9.57 0.22 21.80
CA GLU A 25 -8.34 -0.23 21.14
C GLU A 25 -8.66 -0.83 19.78
N THR A 26 -7.76 -0.64 18.85
CA THR A 26 -7.76 -1.32 17.56
C THR A 26 -6.34 -1.70 17.15
N THR A 27 -6.22 -2.67 16.24
CA THR A 27 -4.95 -3.02 15.63
C THR A 27 -5.01 -2.70 14.14
N VAL A 28 -4.01 -1.99 13.64
CA VAL A 28 -3.78 -1.74 12.22
C VAL A 28 -2.48 -2.42 11.80
N SER A 29 -2.35 -2.80 10.54
CA SER A 29 -1.17 -3.53 10.07
C SER A 29 -0.44 -2.76 8.97
N GLY A 30 0.88 -2.77 9.04
CA GLY A 30 1.76 -2.15 8.07
C GLY A 30 1.96 -0.65 8.28
N ALA A 31 2.83 -0.08 7.46
CA ALA A 31 2.98 1.37 7.36
C ALA A 31 1.69 2.01 6.86
N GLY A 32 1.41 3.23 7.29
CA GLY A 32 0.20 3.94 6.85
C GLY A 32 -0.08 5.19 7.64
N THR A 33 -1.27 5.72 7.46
CA THR A 33 -1.74 6.93 8.14
C THR A 33 -3.06 6.63 8.83
N LEU A 34 -3.09 6.84 10.15
CA LEU A 34 -4.30 6.81 10.95
C LEU A 34 -4.82 8.24 11.10
N ARG A 35 -6.09 8.45 10.76
CA ARG A 35 -6.82 9.71 10.98
C ARG A 35 -8.01 9.44 11.86
N PHE A 36 -8.30 10.38 12.76
CA PHE A 36 -9.51 10.36 13.57
C PHE A 36 -9.83 11.77 14.07
N TRP A 37 -11.06 11.96 14.46
CA TRP A 37 -11.49 13.15 15.17
C TRP A 37 -11.78 12.79 16.63
N TRP A 38 -11.33 13.64 17.51
CA TRP A 38 -11.57 13.48 18.94
C TRP A 38 -12.07 14.76 19.58
N LYS A 39 -12.71 14.60 20.72
CA LYS A 39 -13.25 15.67 21.54
C LYS A 39 -13.30 15.21 22.99
N VAL A 40 -13.11 16.14 23.93
CA VAL A 40 -13.27 15.89 25.36
C VAL A 40 -14.06 17.02 26.01
N SER A 41 -14.74 16.72 27.11
CA SER A 41 -15.38 17.65 27.99
C SER A 41 -15.14 17.17 29.43
N CYS A 42 -14.17 17.76 30.07
CA CYS A 42 -13.71 17.45 31.42
C CYS A 42 -13.11 18.71 32.07
N GLU A 43 -12.57 18.57 33.24
CA GLU A 43 -11.84 19.64 33.90
C GLU A 43 -10.60 20.06 33.13
N ASP A 44 -10.21 21.32 33.34
CA ASP A 44 -8.99 21.93 32.84
C ASP A 44 -8.32 22.64 34.01
N ASP A 45 -7.22 22.09 34.50
CA ASP A 45 -6.49 22.72 35.59
C ASP A 45 -5.05 23.00 35.18
N GLU A 46 -4.78 24.22 34.76
CA GLU A 46 -3.45 24.69 34.36
C GLU A 46 -2.41 24.67 35.51
N LEU A 47 -2.82 24.34 36.74
CA LEU A 47 -1.94 24.48 37.92
C LEU A 47 -1.46 23.17 38.52
N LEU A 48 -2.08 22.03 38.17
CA LEU A 48 -1.74 20.71 38.71
C LEU A 48 -1.57 19.68 37.57
N ASP A 49 -0.52 18.88 37.61
CA ASP A 49 -0.28 17.81 36.64
C ASP A 49 -1.21 16.56 36.86
N ASP A 50 -2.41 16.74 37.39
CA ASP A 50 -3.29 15.62 37.78
C ASP A 50 -4.74 16.00 37.43
N TRP A 51 -5.12 15.87 36.16
CA TRP A 51 -6.44 16.17 35.64
C TRP A 51 -6.99 15.12 34.71
N ASP A 52 -8.30 15.20 34.42
CA ASP A 52 -8.96 14.32 33.45
C ASP A 52 -8.47 14.59 32.03
N TYR A 53 -8.26 13.54 31.23
CA TYR A 53 -7.84 13.72 29.85
C TYR A 53 -8.23 12.54 28.94
N LEU A 54 -8.29 12.78 27.64
CA LEU A 54 -8.29 11.75 26.60
C LEU A 54 -6.90 11.67 25.97
N GLY A 55 -6.25 10.52 26.07
CA GLY A 55 -4.95 10.25 25.45
C GLY A 55 -5.02 9.22 24.36
N VAL A 56 -4.07 9.25 23.43
CA VAL A 56 -3.84 8.20 22.43
C VAL A 56 -2.42 7.66 22.53
N THR A 57 -2.31 6.35 22.52
CA THR A 57 -1.03 5.63 22.45
C THR A 57 -0.96 4.75 21.23
N VAL A 58 0.24 4.57 20.68
CA VAL A 58 0.56 3.58 19.65
C VAL A 58 1.68 2.71 20.19
N ASP A 59 1.44 1.41 20.24
CA ASP A 59 2.39 0.40 20.79
C ASP A 59 2.85 0.75 22.20
N GLY A 60 1.93 1.33 23.00
CA GLY A 60 2.18 1.78 24.37
C GLY A 60 2.88 3.14 24.49
N ALA A 61 3.35 3.74 23.40
CA ALA A 61 3.94 5.08 23.41
C ALA A 61 2.88 6.15 23.22
N GLU A 62 2.85 7.17 24.08
CA GLU A 62 1.94 8.31 23.97
C GLU A 62 2.22 9.09 22.67
N ARG A 63 1.13 9.42 21.94
CA ARG A 63 1.17 10.19 20.70
C ARG A 63 0.42 11.52 20.82
N GLY A 64 -0.34 11.71 21.86
CA GLY A 64 -1.04 12.96 22.15
C GLY A 64 -2.09 12.79 23.22
N ARG A 65 -2.51 13.94 23.80
CA ARG A 65 -3.63 14.04 24.72
C ARG A 65 -4.38 15.35 24.56
N ILE A 66 -5.62 15.39 24.98
CA ILE A 66 -6.48 16.59 25.12
C ILE A 66 -7.24 16.54 26.43
N ASP A 67 -7.51 17.71 27.00
CA ASP A 67 -8.24 17.94 28.25
C ASP A 67 -9.15 19.16 28.15
N GLY A 68 -9.83 19.50 29.23
CA GLY A 68 -10.72 20.65 29.32
C GLY A 68 -11.97 20.56 28.44
N GLU A 69 -12.49 21.70 28.02
CA GLU A 69 -13.60 21.82 27.08
C GLU A 69 -13.07 21.99 25.67
N SER A 70 -12.92 20.90 24.93
CA SER A 70 -12.42 20.95 23.53
C SER A 70 -13.57 20.94 22.50
N GLY A 71 -13.30 21.47 21.31
CA GLY A 71 -14.07 21.17 20.11
C GLY A 71 -13.57 19.90 19.43
N TRP A 72 -14.26 19.48 18.36
CA TRP A 72 -13.73 18.41 17.51
C TRP A 72 -12.41 18.83 16.85
N ALA A 73 -11.37 18.03 17.03
CA ALA A 73 -10.06 18.22 16.46
C ALA A 73 -9.61 16.98 15.68
N GLU A 74 -9.01 17.18 14.51
CA GLU A 74 -8.43 16.10 13.73
C GLU A 74 -7.04 15.73 14.26
N VAL A 75 -6.78 14.42 14.34
CA VAL A 75 -5.45 13.87 14.60
C VAL A 75 -5.02 13.01 13.41
N VAL A 76 -3.78 13.18 12.99
CA VAL A 76 -3.16 12.43 11.92
C VAL A 76 -1.85 11.82 12.43
N LEU A 77 -1.80 10.50 12.47
CA LEU A 77 -0.63 9.75 12.92
C LEU A 77 -0.04 8.96 11.75
N ALA A 78 1.19 9.25 11.37
CA ALA A 78 1.95 8.44 10.41
C ALA A 78 2.66 7.31 11.15
N LEU A 79 2.45 6.07 10.70
CA LEU A 79 3.12 4.86 11.18
C LEU A 79 4.00 4.34 10.06
N ALA A 80 5.31 4.25 10.31
CA ALA A 80 6.29 3.93 9.26
C ALA A 80 6.65 2.45 9.19
N ASP A 81 6.43 1.72 10.29
CA ASP A 81 6.85 0.32 10.39
C ASP A 81 5.87 -0.63 9.70
N ALA A 82 6.39 -1.71 9.14
CA ALA A 82 5.60 -2.72 8.43
C ALA A 82 4.83 -3.70 9.34
N GLY A 83 5.07 -3.64 10.65
CA GLY A 83 4.45 -4.53 11.64
C GLY A 83 3.00 -4.18 11.98
N PRO A 84 2.37 -4.97 12.84
CA PRO A 84 1.09 -4.61 13.45
C PRO A 84 1.30 -3.52 14.51
N HIS A 85 0.40 -2.55 14.53
CA HIS A 85 0.39 -1.46 15.52
C HIS A 85 -0.89 -1.51 16.33
N THR A 86 -0.74 -1.47 17.66
CA THR A 86 -1.86 -1.35 18.59
C THR A 86 -2.10 0.12 18.91
N VAL A 87 -3.26 0.62 18.54
CA VAL A 87 -3.69 1.99 18.84
C VAL A 87 -4.75 1.95 19.92
N ARG A 88 -4.50 2.68 21.00
CA ARG A 88 -5.42 2.76 22.14
C ARG A 88 -5.73 4.21 22.50
N TRP A 89 -7.01 4.51 22.62
CA TRP A 89 -7.53 5.77 23.17
C TRP A 89 -8.00 5.50 24.59
N THR A 90 -7.52 6.29 25.54
CA THR A 90 -7.83 6.13 26.96
C THR A 90 -8.36 7.43 27.52
N TYR A 91 -9.57 7.42 28.06
CA TYR A 91 -10.08 8.49 28.91
C TYR A 91 -9.77 8.16 30.36
N VAL A 92 -9.12 9.08 31.03
CA VAL A 92 -8.61 8.95 32.40
C VAL A 92 -9.30 9.98 33.26
N LYS A 93 -9.75 9.59 34.48
CA LYS A 93 -10.18 10.50 35.51
C LYS A 93 -9.17 10.52 36.65
N ASP A 94 -8.89 11.72 37.12
CA ASP A 94 -8.06 11.96 38.29
C ASP A 94 -8.76 11.62 39.61
N ARG A 95 -8.35 12.27 40.72
CA ARG A 95 -8.80 11.90 42.05
C ARG A 95 -9.96 12.71 42.59
N VAL A 96 -10.25 13.89 42.06
CA VAL A 96 -10.97 14.90 42.89
C VAL A 96 -12.08 15.63 42.17
N ILE A 97 -11.91 16.18 41.00
CA ILE A 97 -12.88 17.08 40.36
C ILE A 97 -13.62 16.35 39.24
N SER A 98 -14.82 16.80 38.97
CA SER A 98 -15.60 16.39 37.82
C SER A 98 -16.28 17.62 37.26
N GLU A 99 -15.82 18.09 36.13
CA GLU A 99 -16.35 19.24 35.42
C GLU A 99 -16.75 18.90 34.00
N GLY A 100 -17.52 19.78 33.38
CA GLY A 100 -18.02 19.56 32.02
C GLY A 100 -19.01 18.42 31.93
N ARG A 101 -18.93 17.62 30.89
CA ARG A 101 -19.74 16.42 30.66
C ARG A 101 -19.07 15.14 31.12
N ASP A 102 -17.84 15.24 31.55
CA ASP A 102 -17.05 14.17 32.15
C ASP A 102 -16.93 12.96 31.23
N CYS A 103 -16.58 13.21 29.98
CA CYS A 103 -16.47 12.18 28.94
C CYS A 103 -15.70 12.66 27.71
N ALA A 104 -15.32 11.69 26.90
CA ALA A 104 -14.61 11.87 25.64
C ALA A 104 -15.36 11.24 24.46
N TRP A 105 -15.07 11.69 23.25
CA TRP A 105 -15.64 11.16 22.01
C TRP A 105 -14.57 10.94 20.96
N LEU A 106 -14.82 9.90 20.13
CA LEU A 106 -14.07 9.60 18.90
C LEU A 106 -15.03 9.49 17.73
N ASP A 107 -14.60 9.99 16.60
CA ASP A 107 -15.36 9.91 15.33
C ASP A 107 -14.42 9.78 14.14
N ALA A 108 -14.95 9.27 13.02
CA ALA A 108 -14.28 9.15 11.74
C ALA A 108 -12.87 8.53 11.84
N VAL A 109 -12.73 7.43 12.60
CA VAL A 109 -11.46 6.69 12.69
C VAL A 109 -11.22 5.96 11.38
N VAL A 110 -10.18 6.36 10.64
CA VAL A 110 -9.84 5.84 9.32
C VAL A 110 -8.37 5.44 9.31
N TRP A 111 -8.11 4.19 8.96
CA TRP A 111 -6.78 3.71 8.61
C TRP A 111 -6.60 3.72 7.09
N THR A 112 -5.57 4.39 6.63
CA THR A 112 -5.15 4.35 5.22
C THR A 112 -3.77 3.69 5.19
N PRO A 113 -3.66 2.43 4.78
CA PRO A 113 -2.36 1.81 4.57
C PRO A 113 -1.52 2.67 3.63
N ALA A 114 -0.22 2.77 3.88
CA ALA A 114 0.69 3.25 2.84
C ALA A 114 0.44 2.35 1.62
N SER A 115 0.14 2.95 0.49
CA SER A 115 0.04 2.18 -0.75
C SER A 115 1.34 1.39 -0.87
N ALA A 116 1.23 0.09 -1.16
CA ALA A 116 2.39 -0.68 -1.53
C ALA A 116 3.05 0.06 -2.69
N GLU A 117 4.20 0.67 -2.43
CA GLU A 117 4.92 1.38 -3.48
C GLU A 117 5.22 0.37 -4.58
N THR A 118 4.96 0.77 -5.79
CA THR A 118 5.39 0.04 -6.97
C THR A 118 6.76 0.60 -7.39
N GLN A 119 7.62 -0.23 -7.96
CA GLN A 119 8.91 0.22 -8.44
C GLN A 119 8.77 1.29 -9.50
N THR A 120 9.55 2.38 -9.37
CA THR A 120 9.59 3.48 -10.33
C THR A 120 10.60 3.25 -11.46
N THR A 121 10.66 2.04 -11.97
CA THR A 121 11.44 1.69 -13.17
C THR A 121 10.65 2.08 -14.42
N PRO A 122 11.13 1.85 -15.65
CA PRO A 122 10.31 2.05 -16.85
C PRO A 122 8.95 1.36 -16.79
N VAL A 123 8.84 0.30 -15.98
CA VAL A 123 7.59 -0.38 -15.66
C VAL A 123 7.52 -0.57 -14.14
N PRO A 124 6.43 -0.15 -13.48
CA PRO A 124 6.26 -0.37 -12.06
C PRO A 124 6.22 -1.85 -11.71
N VAL A 125 7.09 -2.29 -10.80
CA VAL A 125 7.13 -3.66 -10.28
C VAL A 125 6.62 -3.65 -8.83
N PRO A 126 5.56 -4.41 -8.50
CA PRO A 126 5.07 -4.48 -7.12
C PRO A 126 6.12 -5.07 -6.18
N TYR A 127 6.33 -4.46 -5.02
CA TYR A 127 7.23 -5.00 -3.99
C TYR A 127 6.84 -6.42 -3.58
N ALA A 128 5.53 -6.69 -3.44
CA ALA A 128 5.04 -8.04 -3.11
C ALA A 128 5.45 -9.11 -4.15
N TRP A 129 5.62 -8.74 -5.41
CA TRP A 129 6.12 -9.67 -6.42
C TRP A 129 7.60 -9.96 -6.19
N LEU A 130 8.42 -8.95 -5.91
CA LEU A 130 9.84 -9.11 -5.58
C LEU A 130 10.02 -9.94 -4.30
N ASP A 131 9.24 -9.68 -3.26
CA ASP A 131 9.23 -10.44 -2.01
C ASP A 131 8.91 -11.92 -2.24
N GLY A 132 7.98 -12.22 -3.15
CA GLY A 132 7.62 -13.59 -3.52
C GLY A 132 8.78 -14.42 -4.05
N TYR A 133 9.84 -13.77 -4.54
CA TYR A 133 11.09 -14.39 -4.99
C TYR A 133 12.27 -14.21 -4.03
N GLY A 134 12.02 -13.66 -2.83
CA GLY A 134 13.06 -13.37 -1.86
C GLY A 134 13.96 -12.19 -2.24
N LEU A 135 13.46 -11.31 -3.07
CA LEU A 135 14.07 -10.06 -3.49
C LEU A 135 13.35 -8.91 -2.79
N PRO A 136 14.03 -7.95 -2.18
CA PRO A 136 15.46 -7.69 -2.19
C PRO A 136 16.21 -8.30 -1.01
N ALA A 137 17.39 -8.83 -1.27
CA ALA A 137 18.35 -9.06 -0.20
C ALA A 137 18.88 -7.71 0.28
N GLY A 138 18.43 -7.26 1.47
CA GLY A 138 18.89 -6.01 2.06
C GLY A 138 17.93 -4.81 1.94
N GLY A 139 16.70 -4.98 1.44
CA GLY A 139 15.64 -3.96 1.51
C GLY A 139 15.60 -2.92 0.39
N ASP A 140 16.47 -3.01 -0.62
CA ASP A 140 16.47 -2.10 -1.76
C ASP A 140 15.71 -2.70 -2.95
N TYR A 141 14.43 -2.37 -3.05
CA TYR A 141 13.53 -2.83 -4.12
C TYR A 141 13.91 -2.26 -5.49
N GLU A 142 14.39 -0.99 -5.55
CA GLU A 142 14.83 -0.37 -6.80
C GLU A 142 16.03 -1.11 -7.38
N ALA A 143 17.06 -1.33 -6.58
CA ALA A 143 18.24 -2.07 -7.01
C ALA A 143 17.88 -3.49 -7.45
N SER A 144 16.99 -4.16 -6.73
CA SER A 144 16.54 -5.52 -7.06
C SER A 144 15.74 -5.57 -8.36
N ALA A 145 14.87 -4.62 -8.63
CA ALA A 145 14.13 -4.56 -9.89
C ALA A 145 15.07 -4.35 -11.10
N PHE A 146 16.19 -3.66 -10.91
CA PHE A 146 17.18 -3.43 -11.98
C PHE A 146 18.26 -4.52 -12.08
N ALA A 147 18.33 -5.45 -11.13
CA ALA A 147 19.29 -6.54 -11.17
C ALA A 147 18.86 -7.64 -12.15
N ASP A 148 19.85 -8.26 -12.79
CA ASP A 148 19.75 -9.56 -13.46
C ASP A 148 20.23 -10.61 -12.44
N VAL A 149 19.27 -11.18 -11.71
CA VAL A 149 19.56 -11.97 -10.50
C VAL A 149 20.07 -13.37 -10.85
N ASP A 150 19.57 -13.98 -11.93
CA ASP A 150 19.93 -15.34 -12.34
C ASP A 150 20.95 -15.39 -13.50
N GLY A 151 21.27 -14.22 -14.06
CA GLY A 151 22.30 -14.08 -15.10
C GLY A 151 21.85 -14.56 -16.47
N ASP A 152 20.58 -14.45 -16.82
CA ASP A 152 20.04 -14.83 -18.11
C ASP A 152 20.04 -13.69 -19.16
N GLY A 153 20.36 -12.47 -18.70
CA GLY A 153 20.41 -11.26 -19.52
C GLY A 153 19.16 -10.40 -19.41
N HIS A 154 18.18 -10.80 -18.60
CA HIS A 154 16.97 -10.02 -18.31
C HIS A 154 16.99 -9.53 -16.87
N LYS A 155 16.53 -8.29 -16.66
CA LYS A 155 16.38 -7.71 -15.33
C LYS A 155 15.05 -8.13 -14.73
N ALA A 156 14.94 -8.16 -13.41
CA ALA A 156 13.72 -8.57 -12.72
C ALA A 156 12.47 -7.81 -13.20
N TRP A 157 12.56 -6.50 -13.49
CA TRP A 157 11.42 -5.75 -14.04
C TRP A 157 11.02 -6.23 -15.46
N GLN A 158 11.98 -6.65 -16.29
CA GLN A 158 11.68 -7.20 -17.61
C GLN A 158 10.99 -8.54 -17.49
N GLU A 159 11.40 -9.34 -16.53
CA GLU A 159 10.82 -10.63 -16.23
C GLU A 159 9.41 -10.51 -15.64
N TYR A 160 9.18 -9.51 -14.76
CA TYR A 160 7.83 -9.17 -14.32
C TYR A 160 6.90 -8.87 -15.49
N VAL A 161 7.34 -8.08 -16.46
CA VAL A 161 6.56 -7.77 -17.68
C VAL A 161 6.37 -9.02 -18.53
N ALA A 162 7.41 -9.82 -18.72
CA ALA A 162 7.37 -11.02 -19.53
C ALA A 162 6.64 -12.20 -18.89
N GLY A 163 6.41 -12.16 -17.56
CA GLY A 163 5.84 -13.26 -16.79
C GLY A 163 6.80 -14.41 -16.56
N THR A 164 8.10 -14.13 -16.56
CA THR A 164 9.16 -15.11 -16.28
C THR A 164 9.60 -15.06 -14.82
N CYS A 165 10.48 -15.95 -14.39
CA CYS A 165 10.92 -16.09 -13.00
C CYS A 165 12.32 -15.48 -12.83
N PRO A 166 12.48 -14.40 -12.02
CA PRO A 166 13.73 -13.64 -11.90
C PRO A 166 14.86 -14.36 -11.17
N THR A 167 14.61 -15.57 -10.70
CA THR A 167 15.60 -16.41 -10.02
C THR A 167 15.85 -17.73 -10.74
N ASN A 168 15.35 -17.87 -11.98
CA ASN A 168 15.51 -19.10 -12.77
C ASN A 168 15.87 -18.77 -14.21
N ARG A 169 17.16 -18.78 -14.54
CA ARG A 169 17.73 -18.49 -15.86
C ARG A 169 17.18 -19.33 -17.02
N GLN A 170 16.39 -20.37 -16.77
CA GLN A 170 15.73 -21.16 -17.81
C GLN A 170 14.31 -20.66 -18.10
N SER A 171 13.78 -19.78 -17.25
CA SER A 171 12.47 -19.16 -17.38
C SER A 171 12.55 -17.91 -18.24
N VAL A 172 12.60 -18.08 -19.54
CA VAL A 172 12.76 -16.98 -20.51
C VAL A 172 11.55 -16.85 -21.42
N PHE A 173 11.25 -15.62 -21.83
CA PHE A 173 10.21 -15.36 -22.82
C PHE A 173 10.62 -15.93 -24.17
N ARG A 174 9.80 -16.80 -24.72
CA ARG A 174 10.09 -17.50 -25.98
C ARG A 174 9.03 -17.22 -27.01
N THR A 175 9.47 -16.95 -28.23
CA THR A 175 8.59 -16.86 -29.38
C THR A 175 8.72 -18.10 -30.26
N SER A 176 7.66 -18.46 -30.93
CA SER A 176 7.61 -19.55 -31.88
C SER A 176 6.89 -19.12 -33.17
N ILE A 177 7.26 -19.74 -34.27
CA ILE A 177 6.60 -19.54 -35.55
C ILE A 177 6.23 -20.89 -36.17
N ARG A 178 5.01 -21.01 -36.63
CA ARG A 178 4.53 -22.15 -37.40
C ARG A 178 3.77 -21.66 -38.63
N LEU A 179 3.71 -22.50 -39.66
CA LEU A 179 2.87 -22.20 -40.83
C LEU A 179 1.52 -22.92 -40.68
N GLU A 180 0.48 -22.19 -40.85
CA GLU A 180 -0.89 -22.71 -40.89
C GLU A 180 -1.56 -22.20 -42.16
N ASN A 181 -1.94 -23.13 -43.02
CA ASN A 181 -2.48 -22.82 -44.35
C ASN A 181 -1.58 -21.87 -45.16
N GLY A 182 -0.25 -22.03 -45.05
CA GLY A 182 0.74 -21.22 -45.75
C GLY A 182 0.97 -19.83 -45.16
N LYS A 183 0.35 -19.51 -44.03
CA LYS A 183 0.51 -18.24 -43.32
C LYS A 183 1.28 -18.42 -42.03
N PRO A 184 2.19 -17.49 -41.68
CA PRO A 184 2.88 -17.55 -40.39
C PRO A 184 1.92 -17.32 -39.25
N LEU A 185 1.93 -18.21 -38.26
CA LEU A 185 1.29 -18.06 -36.98
C LEU A 185 2.41 -17.90 -35.94
N ILE A 186 2.39 -16.76 -35.26
CA ILE A 186 3.36 -16.42 -34.23
C ILE A 186 2.74 -16.77 -32.87
N GLY A 187 3.49 -17.49 -32.05
CA GLY A 187 3.14 -17.79 -30.68
C GLY A 187 4.24 -17.36 -29.72
N TRP A 188 3.92 -17.25 -28.46
CA TRP A 188 4.86 -16.94 -27.39
C TRP A 188 4.51 -17.66 -26.09
N THR A 189 5.47 -17.71 -25.18
CA THR A 189 5.28 -18.28 -23.86
C THR A 189 6.24 -17.62 -22.87
N PRO A 190 5.81 -17.27 -21.64
CA PRO A 190 4.44 -17.36 -21.17
C PRO A 190 3.48 -16.44 -21.92
N ASP A 191 2.20 -16.78 -21.95
CA ASP A 191 1.12 -15.93 -22.43
C ASP A 191 0.21 -15.58 -21.25
N LEU A 192 0.25 -14.33 -20.82
CA LEU A 192 -0.51 -13.81 -19.67
C LEU A 192 -1.87 -13.22 -20.10
N GLY A 193 -2.28 -13.44 -21.35
CA GLY A 193 -3.56 -13.00 -21.87
C GLY A 193 -3.77 -11.48 -21.70
N ALA A 194 -4.92 -11.10 -21.15
CA ALA A 194 -5.29 -9.69 -20.98
C ALA A 194 -4.47 -8.93 -19.91
N GLU A 195 -3.64 -9.62 -19.12
CA GLU A 195 -2.75 -8.97 -18.16
C GLU A 195 -1.56 -8.29 -18.83
N ARG A 196 -1.32 -8.58 -20.09
CA ARG A 196 -0.23 -7.97 -20.88
C ARG A 196 -0.73 -7.59 -22.28
N SER A 197 -0.07 -6.59 -22.83
CA SER A 197 -0.26 -6.19 -24.22
C SER A 197 0.87 -6.79 -25.07
N TYR A 198 0.51 -7.51 -26.14
CA TYR A 198 1.45 -8.12 -27.06
C TYR A 198 1.35 -7.46 -28.43
N THR A 199 2.49 -7.02 -28.96
CA THR A 199 2.54 -6.43 -30.30
C THR A 199 3.47 -7.27 -31.17
N VAL A 200 2.92 -7.81 -32.25
CA VAL A 200 3.69 -8.53 -33.26
C VAL A 200 4.07 -7.58 -34.38
N SER A 201 5.35 -7.47 -34.66
CA SER A 201 5.90 -6.68 -35.76
C SER A 201 6.63 -7.58 -36.74
N GLY A 202 6.71 -7.17 -38.00
CA GLY A 202 7.36 -7.96 -39.04
C GLY A 202 8.21 -7.11 -40.00
N LYS A 203 9.22 -7.78 -40.63
CA LYS A 203 10.04 -7.24 -41.69
C LYS A 203 10.14 -8.23 -42.85
N ALA A 204 10.21 -7.74 -44.09
CA ALA A 204 10.45 -8.57 -45.24
C ALA A 204 11.96 -8.93 -45.40
N ALA A 205 12.83 -8.00 -44.99
CA ALA A 205 14.27 -8.21 -44.94
C ALA A 205 14.85 -7.61 -43.64
N LEU A 206 15.94 -8.21 -43.11
CA LEU A 206 16.58 -7.69 -41.88
C LEU A 206 17.10 -6.26 -42.01
N ARG A 207 17.49 -5.86 -43.23
CA ARG A 207 17.98 -4.52 -43.55
C ARG A 207 16.90 -3.46 -43.60
N ASP A 208 15.61 -3.83 -43.54
CA ASP A 208 14.52 -2.87 -43.57
C ASP A 208 14.60 -1.97 -42.33
N ALA A 209 14.41 -0.66 -42.51
CA ALA A 209 14.63 0.32 -41.44
C ALA A 209 13.64 0.18 -40.29
N ALA A 210 12.39 -0.19 -40.56
CA ALA A 210 11.33 -0.23 -39.58
C ALA A 210 10.67 -1.60 -39.44
N TRP A 211 10.25 -1.93 -38.24
CA TRP A 211 9.27 -2.96 -37.95
C TRP A 211 7.87 -2.41 -38.21
N ALA A 212 7.02 -3.19 -38.83
CA ALA A 212 5.65 -2.80 -39.12
C ALA A 212 4.66 -3.91 -38.74
N THR A 213 3.40 -3.62 -38.64
CA THR A 213 2.37 -4.64 -38.48
C THR A 213 2.49 -5.65 -39.62
N PRO A 214 2.58 -6.96 -39.34
CA PRO A 214 2.79 -7.98 -40.36
C PRO A 214 1.62 -7.95 -41.34
N THR A 215 1.91 -7.57 -42.59
CA THR A 215 0.99 -7.73 -43.70
C THR A 215 1.22 -9.07 -44.38
N ASN A 216 0.20 -9.87 -44.41
CA ASN A 216 0.01 -11.16 -45.03
C ASN A 216 1.07 -11.73 -45.92
N ALA A 217 1.97 -12.34 -45.90
CA ALA A 217 2.90 -13.01 -46.83
C ALA A 217 4.24 -12.35 -47.12
N ALA A 218 4.42 -11.07 -46.83
CA ALA A 218 5.67 -10.36 -47.11
C ALA A 218 6.70 -10.43 -45.98
N SER A 219 6.26 -10.56 -44.71
CA SER A 219 7.18 -10.59 -43.57
C SER A 219 7.85 -11.95 -43.43
N ARG A 220 9.19 -11.93 -43.29
CA ARG A 220 10.03 -13.12 -43.09
C ARG A 220 10.69 -13.15 -41.70
N PHE A 221 10.72 -11.99 -41.04
CA PHE A 221 11.28 -11.80 -39.71
C PHE A 221 10.19 -11.23 -38.84
N PHE A 222 10.10 -11.71 -37.60
CA PHE A 222 9.07 -11.32 -36.67
C PHE A 222 9.69 -10.96 -35.34
N HIS A 223 9.07 -10.00 -34.68
CA HIS A 223 9.39 -9.55 -33.34
C HIS A 223 8.11 -9.46 -32.52
N VAL A 224 8.17 -9.88 -31.28
CA VAL A 224 7.05 -9.75 -30.32
C VAL A 224 7.52 -8.86 -29.19
N ASP A 225 6.83 -7.74 -29.03
CA ASP A 225 6.97 -6.86 -27.87
C ASP A 225 5.90 -7.23 -26.83
N VAL A 226 6.29 -7.26 -25.57
CA VAL A 226 5.38 -7.41 -24.44
C VAL A 226 5.49 -6.19 -23.54
N SER A 227 4.33 -5.68 -23.10
CA SER A 227 4.24 -4.52 -22.22
C SER A 227 3.08 -4.64 -21.26
N MET A 228 3.08 -3.82 -20.22
CA MET A 228 1.90 -3.65 -19.37
C MET A 228 0.77 -3.03 -20.20
N PRO A 229 -0.51 -3.42 -19.98
CA PRO A 229 -1.63 -2.77 -20.62
C PRO A 229 -1.66 -1.29 -20.22
N SER A 230 -2.10 -0.45 -21.14
CA SER A 230 -2.37 0.96 -20.83
C SER A 230 -3.49 1.06 -19.81
N PRO A 231 -3.39 1.97 -18.84
CA PRO A 231 -4.42 2.19 -17.83
C PRO A 231 -5.74 2.65 -18.44
#